data_a365b184c2d3965ba653954c0c1f0f79
#
_entry.id   a365b184c2d3965ba653954c0c1f0f79
#
_cell.length_a   1.000
_cell.length_b   1.000
_cell.length_c   1.000
_cell.angle_alpha   90.00
_cell.angle_beta   90.00
_cell.angle_gamma   90.00
#
_symmetry.space_group_name_H-M   'P 1'
#
loop_
_entity.id
_entity.type
_entity.pdbx_description
1 polymer ?
#
loop_
_entity_poly.entity_id
_entity_poly.type
_entity_poly.pdbx_seq_one_letter_code
_entity_poly.pdbx_strand_id
1 'polypeptide(L)'
;CYKKISISKKNSSVNLKDNLKKFKDLFNIFKHFEKNLNKLKTKNFLVAVSGGPDSLALTALTKLYSLENRKKFHYVLINHNIRANSKLEAKKVKSLLKKFGIRLNIINNTKKITKNVQGEARKIRYEKLINFCKKKNINTIITAHNLEDQVETFFIRLSRGSGLTGLSSMKILSKLETGIYLYRPFLETKKKYLIKISKTIFKKYFKDPSNFNKKYLRSKIRNLKDPLKKSGIEYDQIIRSIKNLASSRITIDEYVKKTIKQIVTKTRREVLIDFNNFKKINNDIKISVINEAIRKIKKNYYNPRSKKVINLIRNVENKKFTKATLGGCVFSKKKDFLSLKIEKT
;
A
#
# COMPACT_ATOMS: atom_id res chain seq x y z
N CYS A 1 -40.68 -20.55 -2.58
CA CYS A 1 -39.38 -20.38 -3.31
C CYS A 1 -38.27 -19.72 -2.52
N TYR A 2 -38.54 -18.79 -1.60
CA TYR A 2 -37.51 -18.06 -0.83
C TYR A 2 -36.73 -18.90 0.22
N LYS A 3 -37.36 -19.93 0.81
CA LYS A 3 -36.68 -20.82 1.79
C LYS A 3 -35.62 -21.74 1.16
N LYS A 4 -35.79 -22.24 -0.05
CA LYS A 4 -34.80 -23.11 -0.74
C LYS A 4 -33.53 -22.39 -1.11
N ILE A 5 -33.57 -21.08 -1.41
CA ILE A 5 -32.39 -20.27 -1.75
C ILE A 5 -31.51 -19.98 -0.52
N SER A 6 -32.11 -19.85 0.69
CA SER A 6 -31.35 -19.60 1.93
C SER A 6 -30.62 -20.85 2.44
N ILE A 7 -31.21 -22.04 2.27
CA ILE A 7 -30.65 -23.33 2.70
C ILE A 7 -29.41 -23.69 1.83
N SER A 8 -29.53 -23.51 0.49
CA SER A 8 -28.40 -23.78 -0.42
C SER A 8 -27.20 -22.84 -0.20
N LYS A 9 -27.44 -21.57 0.17
CA LYS A 9 -26.38 -20.61 0.51
C LYS A 9 -25.68 -20.92 1.85
N LYS A 10 -26.42 -21.39 2.84
CA LYS A 10 -25.83 -21.82 4.13
C LYS A 10 -24.96 -23.08 3.96
N ASN A 11 -25.43 -24.07 3.20
CA ASN A 11 -24.68 -25.31 2.96
C ASN A 11 -23.39 -25.09 2.15
N SER A 12 -23.38 -24.17 1.15
CA SER A 12 -22.16 -23.84 0.40
C SER A 12 -21.12 -23.09 1.25
N SER A 13 -21.54 -22.34 2.24
CA SER A 13 -20.66 -21.55 3.11
C SER A 13 -20.00 -22.38 4.22
N VAL A 14 -20.73 -23.33 4.80
CA VAL A 14 -20.20 -24.32 5.75
C VAL A 14 -19.12 -25.17 5.07
N ASN A 15 -19.38 -25.61 3.84
CA ASN A 15 -18.43 -26.39 3.03
C ASN A 15 -17.12 -25.66 2.72
N LEU A 16 -17.12 -24.32 2.57
CA LEU A 16 -15.92 -23.53 2.30
C LEU A 16 -14.97 -23.46 3.52
N LYS A 17 -15.54 -23.27 4.71
CA LYS A 17 -14.77 -23.20 5.96
C LYS A 17 -14.18 -24.57 6.33
N ASP A 18 -14.97 -25.63 6.16
CA ASP A 18 -14.53 -27.00 6.44
C ASP A 18 -13.42 -27.44 5.46
N ASN A 19 -13.48 -27.02 4.21
CA ASN A 19 -12.39 -27.22 3.28
C ASN A 19 -11.07 -26.54 3.73
N LEU A 20 -11.15 -25.41 4.40
CA LEU A 20 -9.98 -24.72 4.92
C LEU A 20 -9.47 -25.40 6.20
N LYS A 21 -10.38 -25.89 7.08
CA LYS A 21 -10.03 -26.61 8.33
C LYS A 21 -9.24 -27.89 8.07
N LYS A 22 -9.45 -28.55 6.93
CA LYS A 22 -8.66 -29.75 6.53
C LYS A 22 -7.14 -29.46 6.47
N PHE A 23 -6.74 -28.19 6.40
CA PHE A 23 -5.34 -27.76 6.35
C PHE A 23 -5.06 -26.81 7.51
N LYS A 24 -4.45 -27.33 8.59
CA LYS A 24 -4.13 -26.57 9.81
C LYS A 24 -3.44 -25.23 9.54
N ASP A 25 -2.45 -25.22 8.63
CA ASP A 25 -1.71 -24.01 8.26
C ASP A 25 -2.63 -22.93 7.67
N LEU A 26 -3.53 -23.32 6.75
CA LEU A 26 -4.44 -22.38 6.09
C LEU A 26 -5.49 -21.86 7.05
N PHE A 27 -5.97 -22.72 7.94
CA PHE A 27 -6.92 -22.34 8.97
C PHE A 27 -6.31 -21.37 9.98
N ASN A 28 -5.05 -21.56 10.37
CA ASN A 28 -4.31 -20.65 11.25
C ASN A 28 -4.15 -19.26 10.57
N ILE A 29 -3.87 -19.21 9.27
CA ILE A 29 -3.82 -17.95 8.53
C ILE A 29 -5.19 -17.25 8.54
N PHE A 30 -6.29 -18.00 8.37
CA PHE A 30 -7.64 -17.45 8.46
C PHE A 30 -7.92 -16.90 9.87
N LYS A 31 -7.58 -17.63 10.92
CA LYS A 31 -7.75 -17.18 12.33
C LYS A 31 -6.94 -15.92 12.63
N HIS A 32 -5.69 -15.86 12.16
CA HIS A 32 -4.87 -14.66 12.29
C HIS A 32 -5.47 -13.46 11.53
N PHE A 33 -5.93 -13.68 10.30
CA PHE A 33 -6.63 -12.68 9.50
C PHE A 33 -7.89 -12.18 10.21
N GLU A 34 -8.73 -13.08 10.72
CA GLU A 34 -9.95 -12.77 11.47
C GLU A 34 -9.63 -11.92 12.71
N LYS A 35 -8.67 -12.34 13.55
CA LYS A 35 -8.22 -11.60 14.73
C LYS A 35 -7.79 -10.17 14.40
N ASN A 36 -7.03 -10.00 13.34
CA ASN A 36 -6.53 -8.68 12.93
C ASN A 36 -7.63 -7.81 12.30
N LEU A 37 -8.56 -8.40 11.56
CA LEU A 37 -9.69 -7.67 10.97
C LEU A 37 -10.67 -7.20 12.05
N ASN A 38 -10.84 -7.96 13.14
CA ASN A 38 -11.68 -7.60 14.29
C ASN A 38 -11.17 -6.35 15.00
N LYS A 39 -9.85 -6.13 15.06
CA LYS A 39 -9.23 -4.92 15.64
C LYS A 39 -9.58 -3.63 14.88
N LEU A 40 -9.99 -3.73 13.60
CA LEU A 40 -10.36 -2.57 12.82
C LEU A 40 -11.80 -2.15 13.14
N LYS A 41 -11.99 -0.90 13.58
CA LYS A 41 -13.32 -0.32 13.90
C LYS A 41 -14.22 -0.18 12.66
N THR A 42 -13.65 -0.27 11.47
CA THR A 42 -14.34 -0.16 10.17
C THR A 42 -15.35 -1.27 9.98
N LYS A 43 -16.54 -0.92 9.49
CA LYS A 43 -17.62 -1.86 9.14
C LYS A 43 -17.70 -2.17 7.64
N ASN A 44 -17.24 -1.25 6.77
CA ASN A 44 -17.31 -1.35 5.31
C ASN A 44 -15.91 -1.35 4.70
N PHE A 45 -15.61 -2.33 3.85
CA PHE A 45 -14.31 -2.52 3.23
C PHE A 45 -14.42 -2.64 1.71
N LEU A 46 -13.43 -2.14 1.00
CA LEU A 46 -13.19 -2.47 -0.40
C LEU A 46 -12.07 -3.50 -0.51
N VAL A 47 -12.34 -4.62 -1.18
CA VAL A 47 -11.36 -5.66 -1.49
C VAL A 47 -10.92 -5.50 -2.93
N ALA A 48 -9.63 -5.22 -3.15
CA ALA A 48 -9.06 -5.09 -4.48
C ALA A 48 -8.78 -6.48 -5.08
N VAL A 49 -9.47 -6.82 -6.14
CA VAL A 49 -9.38 -8.11 -6.84
C VAL A 49 -8.63 -7.94 -8.16
N SER A 50 -7.70 -8.85 -8.45
CA SER A 50 -7.00 -8.91 -9.75
C SER A 50 -7.21 -10.25 -10.49
N GLY A 51 -7.79 -11.26 -9.83
CA GLY A 51 -7.92 -12.62 -10.36
C GLY A 51 -6.70 -13.51 -10.14
N GLY A 52 -5.55 -12.93 -9.72
CA GLY A 52 -4.38 -13.71 -9.33
C GLY A 52 -4.57 -14.41 -7.98
N PRO A 53 -3.70 -15.40 -7.65
CA PRO A 53 -3.89 -16.27 -6.49
C PRO A 53 -3.98 -15.50 -5.18
N ASP A 54 -3.15 -14.47 -4.99
CA ASP A 54 -3.10 -13.69 -3.76
C ASP A 54 -4.42 -12.93 -3.54
N SER A 55 -4.93 -12.27 -4.58
CA SER A 55 -6.18 -11.52 -4.52
C SER A 55 -7.40 -12.42 -4.37
N LEU A 56 -7.38 -13.61 -4.96
CA LEU A 56 -8.44 -14.61 -4.77
C LEU A 56 -8.39 -15.19 -3.36
N ALA A 57 -7.21 -15.48 -2.80
CA ALA A 57 -7.08 -15.89 -1.40
C ALA A 57 -7.70 -14.84 -0.45
N LEU A 58 -7.37 -13.56 -0.65
CA LEU A 58 -7.99 -12.46 0.11
C LEU A 58 -9.52 -12.44 -0.06
N THR A 59 -10.01 -12.61 -1.28
CA THR A 59 -11.44 -12.66 -1.58
C THR A 59 -12.12 -13.83 -0.86
N ALA A 60 -11.49 -15.01 -0.82
CA ALA A 60 -11.99 -16.17 -0.10
C ALA A 60 -12.08 -15.90 1.41
N LEU A 61 -10.99 -15.41 2.02
CA LEU A 61 -10.95 -15.17 3.46
C LEU A 61 -11.91 -14.06 3.91
N THR A 62 -12.04 -12.98 3.12
CA THR A 62 -13.02 -11.92 3.41
C THR A 62 -14.47 -12.41 3.23
N LYS A 63 -14.72 -13.28 2.27
CA LYS A 63 -16.04 -13.92 2.11
C LYS A 63 -16.37 -14.81 3.31
N LEU A 64 -15.46 -15.71 3.71
CA LEU A 64 -15.63 -16.57 4.89
C LEU A 64 -15.88 -15.74 6.16
N TYR A 65 -15.07 -14.71 6.37
CA TYR A 65 -15.25 -13.80 7.50
C TYR A 65 -16.64 -13.13 7.50
N SER A 66 -17.12 -12.70 6.33
CA SER A 66 -18.43 -12.00 6.20
C SER A 66 -19.65 -12.87 6.49
N LEU A 67 -19.50 -14.20 6.52
CA LEU A 67 -20.59 -15.12 6.83
C LEU A 67 -20.90 -15.18 8.34
N GLU A 68 -19.90 -14.90 9.18
CA GLU A 68 -19.99 -14.97 10.63
C GLU A 68 -19.96 -13.57 11.30
N ASN A 69 -19.64 -12.55 10.54
CA ASN A 69 -19.43 -11.20 11.05
C ASN A 69 -20.24 -10.15 10.27
N ARG A 70 -20.75 -9.12 10.96
CA ARG A 70 -21.57 -8.05 10.37
C ARG A 70 -20.77 -7.01 9.55
N LYS A 71 -19.53 -7.31 9.13
CA LYS A 71 -18.74 -6.41 8.28
C LYS A 71 -19.06 -6.63 6.80
N LYS A 72 -19.15 -5.54 6.03
CA LYS A 72 -19.49 -5.56 4.60
C LYS A 72 -18.26 -5.44 3.73
N PHE A 73 -18.17 -6.22 2.66
CA PHE A 73 -17.08 -6.22 1.71
C PHE A 73 -17.56 -5.95 0.29
N HIS A 74 -16.95 -4.96 -0.36
CA HIS A 74 -17.17 -4.60 -1.75
C HIS A 74 -15.98 -5.07 -2.58
N TYR A 75 -16.20 -6.01 -3.48
CA TYR A 75 -15.15 -6.57 -4.34
C TYR A 75 -15.05 -5.79 -5.62
N VAL A 76 -13.86 -5.24 -5.92
CA VAL A 76 -13.64 -4.36 -7.07
C VAL A 76 -12.42 -4.82 -7.85
N LEU A 77 -12.57 -4.99 -9.17
CA LEU A 77 -11.52 -5.27 -10.13
C LEU A 77 -11.36 -4.06 -11.06
N ILE A 78 -10.14 -3.53 -11.15
CA ILE A 78 -9.81 -2.50 -12.14
C ILE A 78 -9.27 -3.17 -13.39
N ASN A 79 -9.99 -3.07 -14.48
CA ASN A 79 -9.52 -3.50 -15.79
C ASN A 79 -8.78 -2.34 -16.47
N HIS A 80 -7.48 -2.48 -16.66
CA HIS A 80 -6.65 -1.44 -17.24
C HIS A 80 -6.76 -1.31 -18.76
N ASN A 81 -7.40 -2.27 -19.43
CA ASN A 81 -7.53 -2.33 -20.91
C ASN A 81 -6.19 -2.25 -21.65
N ILE A 82 -5.11 -2.83 -21.06
CA ILE A 82 -3.77 -2.82 -21.67
C ILE A 82 -3.65 -3.90 -22.74
N ARG A 83 -4.37 -5.02 -22.59
CA ARG A 83 -4.32 -6.17 -23.50
C ARG A 83 -5.72 -6.42 -24.10
N ALA A 84 -5.78 -6.94 -25.32
CA ALA A 84 -7.04 -7.26 -25.99
C ALA A 84 -7.93 -8.16 -25.13
N ASN A 85 -7.37 -9.19 -24.51
CA ASN A 85 -8.10 -10.19 -23.70
C ASN A 85 -8.45 -9.72 -22.28
N SER A 86 -8.06 -8.52 -21.84
CA SER A 86 -8.23 -8.07 -20.46
C SER A 86 -9.71 -7.98 -20.03
N LYS A 87 -10.61 -7.60 -20.94
CA LYS A 87 -12.07 -7.60 -20.70
C LYS A 87 -12.61 -9.01 -20.48
N LEU A 88 -12.15 -9.97 -21.29
CA LEU A 88 -12.56 -11.38 -21.17
C LEU A 88 -12.04 -11.99 -19.87
N GLU A 89 -10.78 -11.72 -19.51
CA GLU A 89 -10.20 -12.15 -18.24
C GLU A 89 -11.00 -11.62 -17.05
N ALA A 90 -11.35 -10.33 -17.04
CA ALA A 90 -12.18 -9.73 -15.99
C ALA A 90 -13.57 -10.37 -15.91
N LYS A 91 -14.22 -10.68 -17.06
CA LYS A 91 -15.49 -11.42 -17.09
C LYS A 91 -15.34 -12.84 -16.53
N LYS A 92 -14.27 -13.57 -16.85
CA LYS A 92 -13.98 -14.91 -16.30
C LYS A 92 -13.82 -14.87 -14.78
N VAL A 93 -13.11 -13.87 -14.23
CA VAL A 93 -13.00 -13.67 -12.77
C VAL A 93 -14.37 -13.40 -12.15
N LYS A 94 -15.18 -12.52 -12.76
CA LYS A 94 -16.54 -12.22 -12.28
C LYS A 94 -17.44 -13.46 -12.27
N SER A 95 -17.40 -14.27 -13.33
CA SER A 95 -18.16 -15.52 -13.44
C SER A 95 -17.73 -16.53 -12.38
N LEU A 96 -16.40 -16.68 -12.15
CA LEU A 96 -15.88 -17.53 -11.08
C LEU A 96 -16.44 -17.11 -9.72
N LEU A 97 -16.31 -15.85 -9.36
CA LEU A 97 -16.72 -15.33 -8.05
C LEU A 97 -18.25 -15.38 -7.83
N LYS A 98 -19.02 -15.21 -8.91
CA LYS A 98 -20.50 -15.37 -8.87
C LYS A 98 -20.92 -16.74 -8.37
N LYS A 99 -20.21 -17.83 -8.73
CA LYS A 99 -20.48 -19.21 -8.26
C LYS A 99 -20.39 -19.35 -6.74
N PHE A 100 -19.60 -18.48 -6.08
CA PHE A 100 -19.41 -18.46 -4.62
C PHE A 100 -20.23 -17.34 -3.94
N GLY A 101 -21.24 -16.81 -4.61
CA GLY A 101 -22.08 -15.73 -4.08
C GLY A 101 -21.34 -14.42 -3.83
N ILE A 102 -20.27 -14.14 -4.59
CA ILE A 102 -19.47 -12.92 -4.49
C ILE A 102 -19.77 -12.01 -5.68
N ARG A 103 -20.33 -10.83 -5.39
CA ARG A 103 -20.63 -9.81 -6.41
C ARG A 103 -19.37 -8.98 -6.69
N LEU A 104 -18.75 -9.18 -7.86
CA LEU A 104 -17.58 -8.41 -8.31
C LEU A 104 -18.00 -7.21 -9.15
N ASN A 105 -17.54 -6.02 -8.78
CA ASN A 105 -17.66 -4.80 -9.57
C ASN A 105 -16.41 -4.66 -10.45
N ILE A 106 -16.59 -4.55 -11.78
CA ILE A 106 -15.51 -4.31 -12.72
C ILE A 106 -15.54 -2.83 -13.11
N ILE A 107 -14.42 -2.13 -12.96
CA ILE A 107 -14.26 -0.74 -13.37
C ILE A 107 -13.22 -0.71 -14.49
N ASN A 108 -13.67 -0.32 -15.68
CA ASN A 108 -12.80 -0.23 -16.86
C ASN A 108 -12.00 1.09 -16.83
N ASN A 109 -10.75 1.00 -17.23
CA ASN A 109 -9.95 2.18 -17.56
C ASN A 109 -10.22 2.59 -19.01
N THR A 110 -10.46 3.87 -19.22
CA THR A 110 -10.67 4.47 -20.55
C THR A 110 -9.43 5.20 -21.04
N LYS A 111 -8.48 5.53 -20.14
CA LYS A 111 -7.24 6.24 -20.48
C LYS A 111 -6.24 5.29 -21.13
N LYS A 112 -5.68 5.65 -22.28
CA LYS A 112 -4.59 4.90 -22.92
C LYS A 112 -3.30 5.03 -22.10
N ILE A 113 -2.62 3.91 -21.82
CA ILE A 113 -1.36 3.86 -21.08
C ILE A 113 -0.25 3.54 -22.06
N THR A 114 0.63 4.51 -22.37
CA THR A 114 1.69 4.37 -23.38
C THR A 114 3.09 4.34 -22.78
N LYS A 115 3.34 5.06 -21.67
CA LYS A 115 4.66 5.19 -21.03
C LYS A 115 4.56 4.73 -19.58
N ASN A 116 5.67 4.22 -19.03
CA ASN A 116 5.75 3.76 -17.62
C ASN A 116 4.53 2.91 -17.21
N VAL A 117 4.20 1.90 -18.03
CA VAL A 117 2.95 1.13 -17.94
C VAL A 117 2.63 0.64 -16.53
N GLN A 118 3.62 0.12 -15.77
CA GLN A 118 3.38 -0.36 -14.40
C GLN A 118 3.08 0.79 -13.43
N GLY A 119 3.79 1.89 -13.53
CA GLY A 119 3.59 3.08 -12.68
C GLY A 119 2.23 3.71 -12.91
N GLU A 120 1.87 3.96 -14.18
CA GLU A 120 0.59 4.55 -14.55
C GLU A 120 -0.59 3.63 -14.24
N ALA A 121 -0.48 2.33 -14.54
CA ALA A 121 -1.51 1.36 -14.17
C ALA A 121 -1.74 1.32 -12.64
N ARG A 122 -0.65 1.40 -11.85
CA ARG A 122 -0.76 1.49 -10.40
C ARG A 122 -1.47 2.77 -9.94
N LYS A 123 -1.11 3.92 -10.51
CA LYS A 123 -1.73 5.23 -10.20
C LYS A 123 -3.22 5.21 -10.51
N ILE A 124 -3.60 4.80 -11.72
CA ILE A 124 -4.99 4.68 -12.16
C ILE A 124 -5.78 3.72 -11.26
N ARG A 125 -5.17 2.59 -10.87
CA ARG A 125 -5.80 1.63 -9.96
C ARG A 125 -6.21 2.28 -8.65
N TYR A 126 -5.27 2.95 -7.97
CA TYR A 126 -5.58 3.58 -6.69
C TYR A 126 -6.56 4.74 -6.84
N GLU A 127 -6.45 5.56 -7.87
CA GLU A 127 -7.39 6.64 -8.18
C GLU A 127 -8.83 6.09 -8.30
N LYS A 128 -9.02 5.04 -9.10
CA LYS A 128 -10.35 4.44 -9.29
C LYS A 128 -10.89 3.75 -8.03
N LEU A 129 -10.03 3.06 -7.26
CA LEU A 129 -10.42 2.46 -5.99
C LEU A 129 -10.82 3.53 -4.96
N ILE A 130 -10.06 4.62 -4.85
CA ILE A 130 -10.35 5.76 -3.98
C ILE A 130 -11.68 6.41 -4.37
N ASN A 131 -11.92 6.65 -5.66
CA ASN A 131 -13.19 7.21 -6.14
C ASN A 131 -14.38 6.30 -5.84
N PHE A 132 -14.21 4.99 -5.95
CA PHE A 132 -15.24 4.03 -5.55
C PHE A 132 -15.50 4.09 -4.03
N CYS A 133 -14.44 4.18 -3.23
CA CYS A 133 -14.53 4.34 -1.77
C CYS A 133 -15.31 5.59 -1.37
N LYS A 134 -15.02 6.74 -1.99
CA LYS A 134 -15.74 8.00 -1.76
C LYS A 134 -17.23 7.88 -2.10
N LYS A 135 -17.56 7.28 -3.25
CA LYS A 135 -18.96 7.07 -3.68
C LYS A 135 -19.76 6.13 -2.77
N LYS A 136 -19.11 5.23 -2.04
CA LYS A 136 -19.74 4.21 -1.19
C LYS A 136 -19.51 4.42 0.30
N ASN A 137 -18.93 5.55 0.72
CA ASN A 137 -18.55 5.86 2.09
C ASN A 137 -17.72 4.75 2.74
N ILE A 138 -16.72 4.23 1.98
CA ILE A 138 -15.77 3.22 2.44
C ILE A 138 -14.47 3.92 2.80
N ASN A 139 -13.93 3.64 3.98
CA ASN A 139 -12.68 4.25 4.43
C ASN A 139 -11.47 3.29 4.42
N THR A 140 -11.65 2.02 4.04
CA THR A 140 -10.55 1.05 4.06
C THR A 140 -10.56 0.17 2.81
N ILE A 141 -9.44 0.22 2.09
CA ILE A 141 -9.12 -0.66 0.96
C ILE A 141 -8.24 -1.79 1.48
N ILE A 142 -8.58 -3.05 1.16
CA ILE A 142 -7.77 -4.21 1.48
C ILE A 142 -7.09 -4.74 0.22
N THR A 143 -5.80 -5.02 0.29
CA THR A 143 -5.02 -5.60 -0.80
C THR A 143 -4.21 -6.81 -0.34
N ALA A 144 -3.97 -7.76 -1.23
CA ALA A 144 -3.34 -9.04 -0.94
C ALA A 144 -1.80 -9.01 -1.11
N HIS A 145 -1.14 -7.91 -0.75
CA HIS A 145 0.33 -7.88 -0.73
C HIS A 145 0.85 -8.88 0.31
N ASN A 146 1.85 -9.67 -0.08
CA ASN A 146 2.38 -10.78 0.69
C ASN A 146 3.86 -10.58 1.08
N LEU A 147 4.47 -11.58 1.71
CA LEU A 147 5.86 -11.55 2.16
C LEU A 147 6.83 -11.32 1.00
N GLU A 148 6.64 -12.03 -0.12
CA GLU A 148 7.48 -11.88 -1.31
C GLU A 148 7.38 -10.46 -1.89
N ASP A 149 6.19 -9.83 -1.86
CA ASP A 149 6.02 -8.44 -2.28
C ASP A 149 6.78 -7.45 -1.36
N GLN A 150 6.93 -7.76 -0.07
CA GLN A 150 7.76 -6.98 0.86
C GLN A 150 9.23 -7.04 0.44
N VAL A 151 9.75 -8.24 0.20
CA VAL A 151 11.14 -8.45 -0.22
C VAL A 151 11.40 -7.80 -1.59
N GLU A 152 10.51 -8.00 -2.56
CA GLU A 152 10.59 -7.33 -3.87
C GLU A 152 10.64 -5.80 -3.70
N THR A 153 9.81 -5.25 -2.84
CA THR A 153 9.75 -3.80 -2.57
C THR A 153 11.03 -3.31 -1.89
N PHE A 154 11.59 -4.08 -0.98
CA PHE A 154 12.86 -3.79 -0.33
C PHE A 154 13.98 -3.65 -1.36
N PHE A 155 14.18 -4.65 -2.23
CA PHE A 155 15.21 -4.61 -3.27
C PHE A 155 15.00 -3.49 -4.29
N ILE A 156 13.75 -3.22 -4.73
CA ILE A 156 13.45 -2.08 -5.60
C ILE A 156 13.87 -0.75 -4.96
N ARG A 157 13.70 -0.60 -3.66
CA ARG A 157 14.04 0.62 -2.94
C ARG A 157 15.54 0.69 -2.65
N LEU A 158 16.14 -0.43 -2.33
CA LEU A 158 17.60 -0.54 -2.16
C LEU A 158 18.34 -0.15 -3.45
N SER A 159 17.91 -0.66 -4.61
CA SER A 159 18.51 -0.31 -5.91
C SER A 159 18.35 1.17 -6.30
N ARG A 160 17.50 1.92 -5.58
CA ARG A 160 17.30 3.37 -5.76
C ARG A 160 18.02 4.22 -4.69
N GLY A 161 18.85 3.60 -3.85
CA GLY A 161 19.53 4.29 -2.74
C GLY A 161 18.56 4.83 -1.69
N SER A 162 17.46 4.13 -1.41
CA SER A 162 16.50 4.59 -0.40
C SER A 162 17.09 4.45 1.01
N GLY A 163 16.93 5.47 1.85
CA GLY A 163 17.26 5.42 3.27
C GLY A 163 16.23 4.65 4.11
N LEU A 164 16.32 4.76 5.42
CA LEU A 164 15.54 4.02 6.43
C LEU A 164 14.03 4.00 6.13
N THR A 165 13.44 5.17 5.85
CA THR A 165 12.00 5.30 5.53
C THR A 165 11.59 4.48 4.32
N GLY A 166 12.45 4.37 3.32
CA GLY A 166 12.22 3.54 2.15
C GLY A 166 12.40 2.06 2.46
N LEU A 167 13.52 1.68 3.03
CA LEU A 167 13.90 0.29 3.27
C LEU A 167 13.00 -0.41 4.29
N SER A 168 12.40 0.32 5.24
CA SER A 168 11.35 -0.23 6.15
C SER A 168 10.11 -0.76 5.41
N SER A 169 10.09 -0.70 4.09
CA SER A 169 9.15 -1.33 3.16
C SER A 169 7.67 -0.93 3.36
N MET A 170 6.71 -1.85 3.22
CA MET A 170 5.28 -1.52 3.30
C MET A 170 4.75 -1.66 4.72
N LYS A 171 3.94 -0.71 5.18
CA LYS A 171 3.20 -0.81 6.46
C LYS A 171 1.93 -1.66 6.28
N ILE A 172 1.55 -2.42 7.31
CA ILE A 172 0.29 -3.20 7.33
C ILE A 172 -0.90 -2.27 7.09
N LEU A 173 -0.93 -1.14 7.79
CA LEU A 173 -1.93 -0.10 7.61
C LEU A 173 -1.24 1.20 7.21
N SER A 174 -1.70 1.82 6.12
CA SER A 174 -1.17 3.10 5.64
C SER A 174 -2.29 4.00 5.15
N LYS A 175 -2.18 5.30 5.40
CA LYS A 175 -3.10 6.31 4.88
C LYS A 175 -2.79 6.55 3.40
N LEU A 176 -3.80 6.49 2.55
CA LEU A 176 -3.68 6.82 1.12
C LEU A 176 -4.07 8.27 0.87
N GLU A 177 -5.21 8.67 1.41
CA GLU A 177 -5.81 10.00 1.29
C GLU A 177 -6.55 10.34 2.59
N THR A 178 -7.06 11.54 2.74
CA THR A 178 -7.84 11.92 3.92
C THR A 178 -9.05 11.01 4.07
N GLY A 179 -9.14 10.32 5.19
CA GLY A 179 -10.22 9.37 5.50
C GLY A 179 -10.14 8.00 4.82
N ILE A 180 -9.15 7.75 3.93
CA ILE A 180 -9.00 6.44 3.26
C ILE A 180 -7.68 5.78 3.62
N TYR A 181 -7.77 4.54 4.08
CA TYR A 181 -6.66 3.70 4.50
C TYR A 181 -6.47 2.50 3.57
N LEU A 182 -5.23 2.03 3.47
CA LEU A 182 -4.85 0.82 2.77
C LEU A 182 -4.35 -0.21 3.78
N TYR A 183 -5.08 -1.31 3.88
CA TYR A 183 -4.77 -2.43 4.76
C TYR A 183 -4.20 -3.61 3.98
N ARG A 184 -3.11 -4.21 4.47
CA ARG A 184 -2.38 -5.32 3.84
C ARG A 184 -2.20 -6.46 4.84
N PRO A 185 -3.19 -7.35 4.98
CA PRO A 185 -3.19 -8.38 6.03
C PRO A 185 -2.11 -9.45 5.87
N PHE A 186 -1.54 -9.63 4.66
CA PHE A 186 -0.68 -10.77 4.34
C PHE A 186 0.79 -10.43 4.19
N LEU A 187 1.26 -9.27 4.66
CA LEU A 187 2.66 -8.86 4.52
C LEU A 187 3.67 -9.83 5.16
N GLU A 188 3.22 -10.68 6.08
CA GLU A 188 4.03 -11.72 6.72
C GLU A 188 3.67 -13.14 6.22
N THR A 189 2.71 -13.25 5.32
CA THR A 189 2.25 -14.55 4.79
C THR A 189 3.01 -14.92 3.52
N LYS A 190 3.63 -16.10 3.49
CA LYS A 190 4.33 -16.61 2.30
C LYS A 190 3.32 -16.88 1.17
N LYS A 191 3.66 -16.50 -0.05
CA LYS A 191 2.81 -16.62 -1.24
C LYS A 191 2.31 -18.03 -1.49
N LYS A 192 3.12 -19.06 -1.18
CA LYS A 192 2.72 -20.46 -1.30
C LYS A 192 1.40 -20.79 -0.59
N TYR A 193 1.15 -20.19 0.57
CA TYR A 193 -0.08 -20.40 1.32
C TYR A 193 -1.29 -19.70 0.67
N LEU A 194 -1.10 -18.50 0.12
CA LEU A 194 -2.17 -17.79 -0.61
C LEU A 194 -2.56 -18.55 -1.88
N ILE A 195 -1.58 -19.11 -2.60
CA ILE A 195 -1.84 -20.01 -3.73
C ILE A 195 -2.66 -21.23 -3.27
N LYS A 196 -2.27 -21.86 -2.16
CA LYS A 196 -2.98 -23.02 -1.61
C LYS A 196 -4.40 -22.66 -1.20
N ILE A 197 -4.64 -21.53 -0.52
CA ILE A 197 -5.99 -21.04 -0.16
C ILE A 197 -6.84 -20.84 -1.42
N SER A 198 -6.34 -20.14 -2.44
CA SER A 198 -7.11 -19.89 -3.65
C SER A 198 -7.47 -21.16 -4.41
N LYS A 199 -6.54 -22.14 -4.46
CA LYS A 199 -6.79 -23.46 -5.04
C LYS A 199 -7.79 -24.28 -4.23
N THR A 200 -7.69 -24.28 -2.91
CA THR A 200 -8.61 -25.01 -2.02
C THR A 200 -10.04 -24.52 -2.17
N ILE A 201 -10.24 -23.20 -2.20
CA ILE A 201 -11.58 -22.58 -2.24
C ILE A 201 -12.13 -22.51 -3.65
N PHE A 202 -11.38 -21.94 -4.60
CA PHE A 202 -11.90 -21.67 -5.95
C PHE A 202 -11.49 -22.70 -7.00
N LYS A 203 -10.66 -23.69 -6.64
CA LYS A 203 -10.08 -24.74 -7.51
C LYS A 203 -9.17 -24.20 -8.62
N LYS A 204 -9.17 -22.88 -8.87
CA LYS A 204 -8.32 -22.24 -9.88
C LYS A 204 -8.03 -20.78 -9.56
N TYR A 205 -7.04 -20.22 -10.26
CA TYR A 205 -6.73 -18.79 -10.32
C TYR A 205 -6.26 -18.43 -11.72
N PHE A 206 -6.19 -17.12 -12.02
CA PHE A 206 -5.76 -16.61 -13.31
C PHE A 206 -4.31 -16.14 -13.24
N LYS A 207 -3.47 -16.58 -14.17
CA LYS A 207 -2.08 -16.10 -14.30
C LYS A 207 -2.07 -14.84 -15.15
N ASP A 208 -1.41 -13.80 -14.68
CA ASP A 208 -1.17 -12.60 -15.47
C ASP A 208 0.16 -12.77 -16.24
N PRO A 209 0.15 -12.83 -17.58
CA PRO A 209 1.36 -12.98 -18.39
C PRO A 209 2.40 -11.89 -18.16
N SER A 210 1.96 -10.67 -17.79
CA SER A 210 2.89 -9.57 -17.51
C SER A 210 3.84 -9.84 -16.33
N ASN A 211 3.49 -10.76 -15.42
CA ASN A 211 4.35 -11.17 -14.32
C ASN A 211 5.64 -11.89 -14.77
N PHE A 212 5.66 -12.42 -15.98
CA PHE A 212 6.81 -13.14 -16.55
C PHE A 212 7.68 -12.27 -17.47
N ASN A 213 7.28 -11.02 -17.71
CA ASN A 213 8.02 -10.12 -18.59
C ASN A 213 9.31 -9.63 -17.92
N LYS A 214 10.46 -10.15 -18.38
CA LYS A 214 11.81 -9.83 -17.87
C LYS A 214 12.23 -8.37 -18.05
N LYS A 215 11.52 -7.56 -18.83
CA LYS A 215 11.79 -6.12 -18.97
C LYS A 215 11.52 -5.34 -17.68
N TYR A 216 10.65 -5.84 -16.80
CA TYR A 216 10.27 -5.14 -15.58
C TYR A 216 11.23 -5.43 -14.42
N LEU A 217 11.68 -4.39 -13.71
CA LEU A 217 12.56 -4.50 -12.55
C LEU A 217 12.02 -5.47 -11.50
N ARG A 218 10.71 -5.47 -11.26
CA ARG A 218 10.07 -6.38 -10.30
C ARG A 218 10.21 -7.85 -10.70
N SER A 219 10.10 -8.15 -11.98
CA SER A 219 10.31 -9.51 -12.50
C SER A 219 11.78 -9.93 -12.40
N LYS A 220 12.72 -9.00 -12.67
CA LYS A 220 14.16 -9.25 -12.49
C LYS A 220 14.49 -9.58 -11.02
N ILE A 221 13.96 -8.80 -10.07
CA ILE A 221 14.17 -9.03 -8.63
C ILE A 221 13.55 -10.35 -8.19
N ARG A 222 12.38 -10.72 -8.71
CA ARG A 222 11.77 -12.03 -8.41
C ARG A 222 12.66 -13.19 -8.82
N ASN A 223 13.38 -13.08 -9.94
CA ASN A 223 14.32 -14.09 -10.41
C ASN A 223 15.59 -14.19 -9.55
N LEU A 224 15.86 -13.20 -8.68
CA LEU A 224 16.98 -13.27 -7.73
C LEU A 224 16.72 -14.21 -6.54
N LYS A 225 15.50 -14.73 -6.38
CA LYS A 225 15.16 -15.58 -5.24
C LYS A 225 16.07 -16.77 -5.07
N ASP A 226 16.26 -17.54 -6.14
CA ASP A 226 17.08 -18.75 -6.11
C ASP A 226 18.59 -18.43 -6.02
N PRO A 227 19.15 -17.45 -6.76
CA PRO A 227 20.52 -16.98 -6.53
C PRO A 227 20.80 -16.52 -5.09
N LEU A 228 19.91 -15.73 -4.50
CA LEU A 228 20.05 -15.29 -3.11
C LEU A 228 20.07 -16.47 -2.14
N LYS A 229 19.15 -17.43 -2.33
CA LYS A 229 19.11 -18.63 -1.49
C LYS A 229 20.39 -19.45 -1.61
N LYS A 230 20.92 -19.62 -2.82
CA LYS A 230 22.20 -20.31 -3.05
C LYS A 230 23.38 -19.61 -2.37
N SER A 231 23.33 -18.29 -2.22
CA SER A 231 24.32 -17.48 -1.49
C SER A 231 24.06 -17.41 0.03
N GLY A 232 23.15 -18.23 0.57
CA GLY A 232 22.81 -18.23 2.00
C GLY A 232 21.89 -17.12 2.46
N ILE A 233 21.33 -16.30 1.54
CA ILE A 233 20.43 -15.19 1.88
C ILE A 233 19.00 -15.65 1.74
N GLU A 234 18.35 -15.94 2.86
CA GLU A 234 16.96 -16.38 2.92
C GLU A 234 16.00 -15.18 3.03
N TYR A 235 14.81 -15.29 2.44
CA TYR A 235 13.79 -14.25 2.50
C TYR A 235 13.34 -13.94 3.95
N ASP A 236 13.37 -14.94 4.83
CA ASP A 236 13.02 -14.75 6.24
C ASP A 236 14.05 -13.85 6.97
N GLN A 237 15.34 -13.90 6.58
CA GLN A 237 16.38 -12.99 7.09
C GLN A 237 16.15 -11.55 6.61
N ILE A 238 15.82 -11.38 5.34
CA ILE A 238 15.48 -10.08 4.76
C ILE A 238 14.25 -9.47 5.46
N ILE A 239 13.23 -10.29 5.74
CA ILE A 239 12.04 -9.82 6.49
C ILE A 239 12.39 -9.41 7.91
N ARG A 240 13.29 -10.11 8.60
CA ARG A 240 13.78 -9.68 9.92
C ARG A 240 14.47 -8.32 9.85
N SER A 241 15.33 -8.11 8.86
CA SER A 241 15.99 -6.82 8.62
C SER A 241 14.96 -5.70 8.34
N ILE A 242 13.95 -5.97 7.51
CA ILE A 242 12.86 -5.01 7.24
C ILE A 242 12.10 -4.65 8.53
N LYS A 243 11.84 -5.64 9.41
CA LYS A 243 11.17 -5.41 10.70
C LYS A 243 12.01 -4.55 11.65
N ASN A 244 13.32 -4.81 11.71
CA ASN A 244 14.24 -4.01 12.52
C ASN A 244 14.29 -2.56 12.02
N LEU A 245 14.41 -2.36 10.70
CA LEU A 245 14.35 -1.03 10.10
C LEU A 245 13.00 -0.34 10.35
N ALA A 246 11.91 -1.08 10.34
CA ALA A 246 10.58 -0.54 10.64
C ALA A 246 10.44 -0.11 12.10
N SER A 247 11.02 -0.88 13.03
CA SER A 247 11.09 -0.53 14.46
C SER A 247 11.89 0.75 14.69
N SER A 248 13.13 0.82 14.16
CA SER A 248 13.97 2.01 14.25
C SER A 248 13.28 3.25 13.67
N ARG A 249 12.56 3.07 12.57
CA ARG A 249 11.77 4.14 11.97
C ARG A 249 10.67 4.68 12.88
N ILE A 250 10.00 3.84 13.68
CA ILE A 250 8.97 4.30 14.61
C ILE A 250 9.57 5.24 15.63
N THR A 251 10.71 4.88 16.22
CA THR A 251 11.45 5.72 17.17
C THR A 251 11.84 7.08 16.56
N ILE A 252 12.37 7.06 15.32
CA ILE A 252 12.72 8.29 14.61
C ILE A 252 11.47 9.12 14.28
N ASP A 253 10.39 8.49 13.81
CA ASP A 253 9.11 9.19 13.53
C ASP A 253 8.56 9.88 14.81
N GLU A 254 8.71 9.28 15.99
CA GLU A 254 8.32 9.87 17.28
C GLU A 254 9.22 11.06 17.67
N TYR A 255 10.53 10.92 17.52
CA TYR A 255 11.47 12.01 17.74
C TYR A 255 11.18 13.19 16.81
N VAL A 256 10.99 12.93 15.50
CA VAL A 256 10.60 13.95 14.52
C VAL A 256 9.31 14.67 14.93
N LYS A 257 8.29 13.94 15.41
CA LYS A 257 7.05 14.56 15.88
C LYS A 257 7.26 15.49 17.05
N LYS A 258 8.11 15.11 18.02
CA LYS A 258 8.48 15.97 19.16
C LYS A 258 9.19 17.22 18.68
N THR A 259 10.21 17.06 17.84
CA THR A 259 10.99 18.17 17.26
C THR A 259 10.08 19.14 16.49
N ILE A 260 9.15 18.64 15.64
CA ILE A 260 8.24 19.48 14.88
C ILE A 260 7.32 20.30 15.80
N LYS A 261 6.86 19.73 16.92
CA LYS A 261 6.05 20.48 17.89
C LYS A 261 6.82 21.64 18.52
N GLN A 262 8.14 21.48 18.67
CA GLN A 262 9.01 22.49 19.30
C GLN A 262 9.40 23.61 18.33
N ILE A 263 9.79 23.25 17.09
CA ILE A 263 10.42 24.20 16.17
C ILE A 263 9.53 24.62 14.98
N VAL A 264 8.35 24.04 14.78
CA VAL A 264 7.50 24.34 13.62
C VAL A 264 6.15 24.91 14.02
N THR A 265 5.95 26.19 13.74
CA THR A 265 4.70 26.91 13.98
C THR A 265 3.93 27.11 12.66
N LYS A 266 2.65 26.79 12.65
CA LYS A 266 1.75 27.04 11.51
C LYS A 266 0.87 28.24 11.79
N THR A 267 0.96 29.25 10.94
CA THR A 267 0.04 30.41 10.93
C THR A 267 -1.03 30.23 9.83
N ARG A 268 -1.95 31.20 9.71
CA ARG A 268 -2.96 31.20 8.64
C ARG A 268 -2.34 31.29 7.23
N ARG A 269 -1.20 31.98 7.06
CA ARG A 269 -0.60 32.32 5.77
C ARG A 269 0.68 31.52 5.44
N GLU A 270 1.38 31.02 6.44
CA GLU A 270 2.70 30.39 6.27
C GLU A 270 2.98 29.37 7.39
N VAL A 271 4.01 28.56 7.17
CA VAL A 271 4.64 27.74 8.22
C VAL A 271 6.01 28.32 8.52
N LEU A 272 6.31 28.50 9.78
CA LEU A 272 7.60 29.00 10.29
C LEU A 272 8.36 27.85 10.93
N ILE A 273 9.65 27.75 10.65
CA ILE A 273 10.57 26.82 11.30
C ILE A 273 11.61 27.67 12.03
N ASP A 274 11.76 27.48 13.35
CA ASP A 274 12.86 28.06 14.12
C ASP A 274 14.19 27.60 13.51
N PHE A 275 14.90 28.57 12.90
CA PHE A 275 16.09 28.27 12.12
C PHE A 275 17.30 27.96 12.99
N ASN A 276 17.40 28.55 14.17
CA ASN A 276 18.49 28.31 15.09
C ASN A 276 18.46 26.88 15.66
N ASN A 277 17.29 26.42 16.06
CA ASN A 277 17.10 25.03 16.50
C ASN A 277 17.13 24.04 15.32
N PHE A 278 16.64 24.42 14.13
CA PHE A 278 16.73 23.62 12.93
C PHE A 278 18.17 23.29 12.52
N LYS A 279 19.10 24.24 12.64
CA LYS A 279 20.53 24.00 12.32
C LYS A 279 21.19 22.96 13.23
N LYS A 280 20.76 22.85 14.48
CA LYS A 280 21.37 21.97 15.51
C LYS A 280 20.95 20.49 15.35
N ILE A 281 19.87 20.18 14.63
CA ILE A 281 19.38 18.81 14.48
C ILE A 281 20.09 18.07 13.34
N ASN A 282 20.09 16.73 13.41
CA ASN A 282 20.69 15.86 12.40
C ASN A 282 20.01 15.99 11.02
N ASN A 283 20.77 15.79 9.94
CA ASN A 283 20.28 15.92 8.55
C ASN A 283 19.06 15.06 8.23
N ASP A 284 18.97 13.82 8.74
CA ASP A 284 17.82 12.96 8.52
C ASP A 284 16.56 13.54 9.17
N ILE A 285 16.71 14.17 10.33
CA ILE A 285 15.62 14.86 11.02
C ILE A 285 15.24 16.15 10.26
N LYS A 286 16.22 16.92 9.76
CA LYS A 286 15.98 18.10 8.91
C LYS A 286 15.13 17.76 7.70
N ILE A 287 15.47 16.66 6.99
CA ILE A 287 14.69 16.16 5.84
C ILE A 287 13.25 15.89 6.25
N SER A 288 13.04 15.26 7.39
CA SER A 288 11.71 14.92 7.90
C SER A 288 10.93 16.16 8.30
N VAL A 289 11.56 17.14 8.95
CA VAL A 289 10.97 18.43 9.35
C VAL A 289 10.51 19.21 8.11
N ILE A 290 11.37 19.35 7.09
CA ILE A 290 11.00 20.02 5.82
C ILE A 290 9.78 19.35 5.17
N ASN A 291 9.80 18.03 5.06
CA ASN A 291 8.68 17.29 4.44
C ASN A 291 7.38 17.48 5.22
N GLU A 292 7.41 17.44 6.56
CA GLU A 292 6.22 17.65 7.37
C GLU A 292 5.76 19.11 7.36
N ALA A 293 6.67 20.08 7.32
CA ALA A 293 6.34 21.50 7.17
C ALA A 293 5.56 21.75 5.86
N ILE A 294 6.03 21.17 4.74
CA ILE A 294 5.30 21.25 3.46
C ILE A 294 3.91 20.60 3.57
N ARG A 295 3.78 19.44 4.22
CA ARG A 295 2.48 18.77 4.43
C ARG A 295 1.50 19.60 5.26
N LYS A 296 1.99 20.40 6.22
CA LYS A 296 1.13 21.29 7.00
C LYS A 296 0.46 22.37 6.13
N ILE A 297 1.10 22.78 5.03
CA ILE A 297 0.55 23.75 4.07
C ILE A 297 -0.22 23.04 2.96
N LYS A 298 0.36 22.03 2.36
CA LYS A 298 -0.15 21.36 1.15
C LYS A 298 -0.74 19.99 1.49
N LYS A 299 -2.07 19.88 1.50
CA LYS A 299 -2.78 18.64 1.90
C LYS A 299 -2.43 17.42 1.04
N ASN A 300 -2.20 17.58 -0.26
CA ASN A 300 -1.88 16.51 -1.23
C ASN A 300 -0.42 16.58 -1.66
N TYR A 301 0.48 16.39 -0.69
CA TYR A 301 1.91 16.47 -0.94
C TYR A 301 2.54 15.07 -1.12
N TYR A 302 3.23 14.90 -2.25
CA TYR A 302 4.10 13.76 -2.49
C TYR A 302 5.55 14.15 -2.18
N ASN A 303 6.20 13.46 -1.24
CA ASN A 303 7.55 13.79 -0.83
C ASN A 303 8.51 13.82 -2.03
N PRO A 304 9.29 14.89 -2.21
CA PRO A 304 10.32 14.93 -3.24
C PRO A 304 11.42 13.90 -2.94
N ARG A 305 12.25 13.62 -3.93
CA ARG A 305 13.43 12.77 -3.75
C ARG A 305 14.34 13.41 -2.70
N SER A 306 14.89 12.59 -1.80
CA SER A 306 15.76 13.05 -0.70
C SER A 306 16.89 13.99 -1.18
N LYS A 307 17.49 13.71 -2.36
CA LYS A 307 18.51 14.58 -2.97
C LYS A 307 18.06 16.04 -3.13
N LYS A 308 16.79 16.27 -3.55
CA LYS A 308 16.24 17.63 -3.70
C LYS A 308 16.04 18.32 -2.35
N VAL A 309 15.64 17.57 -1.31
CA VAL A 309 15.50 18.12 0.05
C VAL A 309 16.85 18.45 0.65
N ILE A 310 17.85 17.58 0.46
CA ILE A 310 19.25 17.82 0.92
C ILE A 310 19.83 19.08 0.26
N ASN A 311 19.62 19.24 -1.06
CA ASN A 311 20.07 20.46 -1.74
C ASN A 311 19.41 21.72 -1.18
N LEU A 312 18.09 21.66 -0.88
CA LEU A 312 17.40 22.77 -0.22
C LEU A 312 18.02 23.08 1.14
N ILE A 313 18.27 22.05 1.98
CA ILE A 313 18.88 22.23 3.31
C ILE A 313 20.24 22.92 3.19
N ARG A 314 21.12 22.46 2.30
CA ARG A 314 22.41 23.08 2.03
C ARG A 314 22.29 24.54 1.63
N ASN A 315 21.33 24.85 0.73
CA ASN A 315 21.10 26.23 0.28
C ASN A 315 20.63 27.12 1.44
N VAL A 316 19.67 26.65 2.24
CA VAL A 316 19.08 27.39 3.37
C VAL A 316 20.13 27.67 4.45
N GLU A 317 21.12 26.80 4.64
CA GLU A 317 22.21 26.97 5.60
C GLU A 317 23.31 27.93 5.11
N ASN A 318 23.31 28.25 3.80
CA ASN A 318 24.23 29.25 3.26
C ASN A 318 23.87 30.66 3.74
N LYS A 319 24.90 31.45 4.13
CA LYS A 319 24.70 32.84 4.59
C LYS A 319 24.01 33.72 3.53
N LYS A 320 24.26 33.48 2.24
CA LYS A 320 23.71 34.23 1.10
C LYS A 320 22.31 33.75 0.68
N PHE A 321 21.68 32.82 1.42
CA PHE A 321 20.37 32.31 1.06
C PHE A 321 19.29 33.39 1.15
N THR A 322 18.55 33.57 0.07
CA THR A 322 17.40 34.48 0.00
C THR A 322 16.09 33.71 -0.16
N LYS A 323 16.00 32.87 -1.20
CA LYS A 323 14.77 32.18 -1.56
C LYS A 323 15.05 30.90 -2.34
N ALA A 324 14.23 29.86 -2.13
CA ALA A 324 14.24 28.63 -2.94
C ALA A 324 12.84 28.02 -3.02
N THR A 325 12.61 27.17 -4.01
CA THR A 325 11.33 26.47 -4.19
C THR A 325 11.52 24.96 -4.06
N LEU A 326 10.60 24.31 -3.36
CA LEU A 326 10.52 22.85 -3.28
C LEU A 326 9.09 22.39 -3.02
N GLY A 327 8.62 21.43 -3.80
CA GLY A 327 7.32 20.79 -3.59
C GLY A 327 6.12 21.74 -3.79
N GLY A 328 6.30 22.82 -4.58
CA GLY A 328 5.30 23.88 -4.78
C GLY A 328 5.14 24.78 -3.56
N CYS A 329 6.20 24.90 -2.77
CA CYS A 329 6.33 25.85 -1.69
C CYS A 329 7.58 26.69 -1.87
N VAL A 330 7.49 27.95 -1.51
CA VAL A 330 8.59 28.91 -1.46
C VAL A 330 9.13 28.98 -0.05
N PHE A 331 10.43 28.79 0.08
CA PHE A 331 11.19 28.94 1.31
C PHE A 331 11.92 30.29 1.28
N SER A 332 11.87 31.04 2.35
CA SER A 332 12.60 32.31 2.53
C SER A 332 13.03 32.49 3.98
N LYS A 333 14.18 33.11 4.21
CA LYS A 333 14.67 33.41 5.54
C LYS A 333 14.01 34.68 6.08
N LYS A 334 13.55 34.64 7.32
CA LYS A 334 12.96 35.77 8.05
C LYS A 334 13.56 35.85 9.45
N LYS A 335 14.56 36.72 9.67
CA LYS A 335 15.29 36.77 10.95
C LYS A 335 15.70 35.37 11.43
N ASP A 336 15.17 34.92 12.54
CA ASP A 336 15.45 33.62 13.16
C ASP A 336 14.60 32.46 12.64
N PHE A 337 13.76 32.70 11.62
CA PHE A 337 12.84 31.71 11.08
C PHE A 337 13.09 31.41 9.61
N LEU A 338 12.88 30.15 9.21
CA LEU A 338 12.69 29.74 7.84
C LEU A 338 11.17 29.71 7.55
N SER A 339 10.71 30.62 6.71
CA SER A 339 9.30 30.74 6.32
C SER A 339 8.99 29.90 5.09
N LEU A 340 7.85 29.20 5.10
CA LEU A 340 7.30 28.44 3.98
C LEU A 340 5.93 29.01 3.59
N LYS A 341 5.74 29.29 2.30
CA LYS A 341 4.47 29.72 1.70
C LYS A 341 4.14 28.86 0.48
N ILE A 342 2.86 28.76 0.10
CA ILE A 342 2.50 28.15 -1.19
C ILE A 342 3.04 29.04 -2.29
N GLU A 343 3.65 28.42 -3.28
CA GLU A 343 4.06 29.08 -4.52
C GLU A 343 2.80 29.58 -5.25
N LYS A 344 2.75 30.89 -5.48
CA LYS A 344 1.68 31.47 -6.34
C LYS A 344 2.05 31.12 -7.78
N THR A 345 1.22 30.33 -8.43
CA THR A 345 1.23 30.11 -9.89
C THR A 345 0.72 31.32 -10.60
#